data_c211715383e3df919da36c2b514c982e
#
_entry.id   c211715383e3df919da36c2b514c982e
#
_cell.length_a   1.000
_cell.length_b   1.000
_cell.length_c   1.000
_cell.angle_alpha   90.00
_cell.angle_beta   90.00
_cell.angle_gamma   90.00
#
_symmetry.space_group_name_H-M   'P 1'
#
loop_
_entity.id
_entity.type
_entity.pdbx_description
1 polymer ?
#
loop_
_entity_poly.entity_id
_entity_poly.type
_entity_poly.pdbx_seq_one_letter_code
_entity_poly.pdbx_strand_id
1 'polypeptide(L)'
;MEASVYKKYRIVMKMGSFYKFLAVIFSLLYGSLIVFFLQLQYKLGSGDIGSYLHFFNQFDGKGAPELSLAQDGAFRLTIFFLRDLLSVQALTILSAFGFITSTAIAYIFLTSIKSEKRLIYLLPLLAMVFLSPVAQVLFSSNIRSGIAFTILMIGITYLKGLPRLAFFGLSSIIHFSMIPFVGLYILFHIKNRFS
;
A
#
# COMPACT_ATOMS: atom_id res chain seq x y z
N MET A 1 -30.96 -36.04 4.67
CA MET A 1 -29.56 -35.71 4.99
C MET A 1 -28.97 -34.60 4.07
N GLU A 2 -29.34 -34.56 2.80
CA GLU A 2 -28.83 -33.59 1.81
C GLU A 2 -29.25 -32.12 2.04
N ALA A 3 -30.47 -31.83 2.50
CA ALA A 3 -30.95 -30.46 2.73
C ALA A 3 -30.16 -29.71 3.82
N SER A 4 -29.61 -30.42 4.81
CA SER A 4 -28.79 -29.86 5.90
C SER A 4 -27.42 -29.39 5.41
N VAL A 5 -26.82 -30.15 4.47
CA VAL A 5 -25.51 -29.84 3.88
C VAL A 5 -25.63 -28.59 2.99
N TYR A 6 -26.66 -28.52 2.15
CA TYR A 6 -26.89 -27.35 1.29
C TYR A 6 -27.15 -26.06 2.08
N LYS A 7 -27.86 -26.15 3.20
CA LYS A 7 -28.11 -24.99 4.07
C LYS A 7 -26.82 -24.49 4.72
N LYS A 8 -25.92 -25.41 5.11
CA LYS A 8 -24.60 -25.08 5.67
C LYS A 8 -23.67 -24.39 4.66
N TYR A 9 -23.62 -24.88 3.41
CA TYR A 9 -22.85 -24.25 2.33
C TYR A 9 -23.39 -22.87 1.94
N ARG A 10 -24.71 -22.68 1.92
CA ARG A 10 -25.34 -21.39 1.60
C ARG A 10 -25.08 -20.32 2.67
N ILE A 11 -25.00 -20.70 3.94
CA ILE A 11 -24.66 -19.81 5.04
C ILE A 11 -23.18 -19.43 4.96
N VAL A 12 -22.28 -20.37 4.72
CA VAL A 12 -20.84 -20.13 4.57
C VAL A 12 -20.54 -19.19 3.39
N MET A 13 -21.21 -19.37 2.24
CA MET A 13 -21.07 -18.45 1.09
C MET A 13 -21.58 -17.03 1.41
N LYS A 14 -22.71 -16.89 2.12
CA LYS A 14 -23.23 -15.58 2.53
C LYS A 14 -22.32 -14.88 3.53
N MET A 15 -21.76 -15.61 4.49
CA MET A 15 -20.82 -15.05 5.46
C MET A 15 -19.51 -14.61 4.78
N GLY A 16 -18.98 -15.39 3.84
CA GLY A 16 -17.78 -15.02 3.08
C GLY A 16 -17.96 -13.74 2.25
N SER A 17 -19.16 -13.50 1.71
CA SER A 17 -19.47 -12.26 0.99
C SER A 17 -19.60 -11.06 1.91
N PHE A 18 -20.23 -11.23 3.06
CA PHE A 18 -20.36 -10.19 4.09
C PHE A 18 -19.00 -9.79 4.65
N TYR A 19 -18.14 -10.78 4.90
CA TYR A 19 -16.78 -10.52 5.34
C TYR A 19 -15.96 -9.71 4.35
N LYS A 20 -16.00 -10.06 3.05
CA LYS A 20 -15.34 -9.28 2.00
C LYS A 20 -15.86 -7.86 1.93
N PHE A 21 -17.17 -7.68 2.07
CA PHE A 21 -17.80 -6.35 2.12
C PHE A 21 -17.28 -5.52 3.30
N LEU A 22 -17.21 -6.10 4.49
CA LEU A 22 -16.63 -5.42 5.66
C LEU A 22 -15.15 -5.09 5.43
N ALA A 23 -14.37 -6.00 4.87
CA ALA A 23 -12.96 -5.75 4.57
C ALA A 23 -12.79 -4.55 3.61
N VAL A 24 -13.66 -4.41 2.61
CA VAL A 24 -13.66 -3.24 1.71
C VAL A 24 -13.98 -1.97 2.49
N ILE A 25 -15.04 -1.95 3.31
CA ILE A 25 -15.43 -0.76 4.08
C ILE A 25 -14.29 -0.33 5.02
N PHE A 26 -13.73 -1.25 5.81
CA PHE A 26 -12.62 -0.94 6.71
C PHE A 26 -11.40 -0.43 5.98
N SER A 27 -11.09 -1.01 4.82
CA SER A 27 -9.96 -0.55 4.00
C SER A 27 -10.15 0.88 3.48
N LEU A 28 -11.35 1.20 3.02
CA LEU A 28 -11.70 2.56 2.56
C LEU A 28 -11.65 3.57 3.71
N LEU A 29 -12.19 3.22 4.88
CA LEU A 29 -12.12 4.08 6.08
C LEU A 29 -10.67 4.32 6.49
N TYR A 30 -9.82 3.29 6.45
CA TYR A 30 -8.40 3.44 6.74
C TYR A 30 -7.71 4.35 5.72
N GLY A 31 -7.96 4.16 4.43
CA GLY A 31 -7.45 5.06 3.38
C GLY A 31 -7.85 6.52 3.60
N SER A 32 -9.10 6.76 3.96
CA SER A 32 -9.61 8.12 4.26
C SER A 32 -8.92 8.72 5.50
N LEU A 33 -8.66 7.91 6.52
CA LEU A 33 -7.93 8.34 7.72
C LEU A 33 -6.50 8.75 7.38
N ILE A 34 -5.81 7.98 6.52
CA ILE A 34 -4.45 8.33 6.07
C ILE A 34 -4.43 9.65 5.30
N VAL A 35 -5.39 9.88 4.41
CA VAL A 35 -5.51 11.17 3.70
C VAL A 35 -5.74 12.33 4.68
N PHE A 36 -6.58 12.13 5.69
CA PHE A 36 -6.78 13.13 6.74
C PHE A 36 -5.47 13.46 7.48
N PHE A 37 -4.69 12.47 7.88
CA PHE A 37 -3.38 12.68 8.50
C PHE A 37 -2.39 13.36 7.56
N LEU A 38 -2.37 12.98 6.28
CA LEU A 38 -1.53 13.62 5.27
C LEU A 38 -1.84 15.11 5.14
N GLN A 39 -3.12 15.47 5.04
CA GLN A 39 -3.53 16.86 4.98
C GLN A 39 -3.23 17.64 6.28
N LEU A 40 -3.36 16.98 7.43
CA LEU A 40 -3.00 17.57 8.71
C LEU A 40 -1.49 17.86 8.78
N GLN A 41 -0.65 16.90 8.39
CA GLN A 41 0.81 17.09 8.33
C GLN A 41 1.20 18.21 7.37
N TYR A 42 0.53 18.32 6.23
CA TYR A 42 0.72 19.42 5.29
C TYR A 42 0.44 20.79 5.95
N LYS A 43 -0.70 20.91 6.64
CA LYS A 43 -1.07 22.14 7.35
C LYS A 43 -0.10 22.51 8.48
N LEU A 44 0.47 21.50 9.14
CA LEU A 44 1.43 21.67 10.23
C LEU A 44 2.88 21.87 9.72
N GLY A 45 3.12 21.76 8.42
CA GLY A 45 4.46 21.84 7.84
C GLY A 45 5.39 20.72 8.30
N SER A 46 4.84 19.58 8.70
CA SER A 46 5.58 18.45 9.25
C SER A 46 5.69 17.29 8.25
N GLY A 47 6.77 16.48 8.39
CA GLY A 47 6.99 15.28 7.59
C GLY A 47 7.53 15.53 6.18
N ASP A 48 7.69 14.46 5.41
CA ASP A 48 8.27 14.48 4.06
C ASP A 48 7.39 15.22 3.02
N ILE A 49 6.12 15.47 3.34
CA ILE A 49 5.17 16.13 2.42
C ILE A 49 5.65 17.53 2.07
N GLY A 50 6.12 18.28 3.06
CA GLY A 50 6.69 19.61 2.84
C GLY A 50 7.86 19.57 1.85
N SER A 51 8.76 18.59 2.01
CA SER A 51 9.89 18.36 1.11
C SER A 51 9.47 18.02 -0.31
N TYR A 52 8.46 17.16 -0.47
CA TYR A 52 7.92 16.82 -1.80
C TYR A 52 7.29 18.02 -2.48
N LEU A 53 6.46 18.77 -1.77
CA LEU A 53 5.80 19.94 -2.34
C LEU A 53 6.79 21.05 -2.67
N HIS A 54 7.78 21.28 -1.80
CA HIS A 54 8.87 22.20 -2.08
C HIS A 54 9.64 21.80 -3.35
N PHE A 55 9.99 20.50 -3.48
CA PHE A 55 10.62 19.96 -4.67
C PHE A 55 9.77 20.22 -5.93
N PHE A 56 8.47 19.92 -5.91
CA PHE A 56 7.62 20.12 -7.08
C PHE A 56 7.40 21.58 -7.43
N ASN A 57 7.29 22.47 -6.44
CA ASN A 57 7.13 23.91 -6.65
C ASN A 57 8.39 24.56 -7.23
N GLN A 58 9.58 24.03 -6.95
CA GLN A 58 10.83 24.54 -7.55
C GLN A 58 10.90 24.36 -9.07
N PHE A 59 10.14 23.44 -9.62
CA PHE A 59 10.15 23.09 -11.03
C PHE A 59 8.91 23.59 -11.79
N ASP A 60 8.06 24.41 -11.17
CA ASP A 60 6.94 25.03 -11.87
C ASP A 60 7.47 25.90 -13.02
N GLY A 61 7.16 25.45 -14.26
CA GLY A 61 7.56 26.16 -15.50
C GLY A 61 9.01 25.94 -15.97
N LYS A 62 9.82 25.11 -15.29
CA LYS A 62 11.26 24.94 -15.62
C LYS A 62 11.60 23.63 -16.33
N GLY A 63 10.62 22.86 -16.80
CA GLY A 63 10.85 21.54 -17.43
C GLY A 63 11.15 20.44 -16.41
N ALA A 64 11.40 19.22 -16.91
CA ALA A 64 11.69 18.08 -16.05
C ALA A 64 13.05 18.28 -15.35
N PRO A 65 13.14 18.06 -14.03
CA PRO A 65 14.40 18.14 -13.31
C PRO A 65 15.36 17.06 -13.79
N GLU A 66 16.68 17.33 -13.77
CA GLU A 66 17.69 16.29 -13.88
C GLU A 66 17.56 15.33 -12.71
N LEU A 67 16.95 14.18 -12.95
CA LEU A 67 16.62 13.21 -11.93
C LEU A 67 17.68 12.12 -11.86
N SER A 68 18.49 12.17 -10.83
CA SER A 68 19.28 11.03 -10.45
C SER A 68 18.37 9.87 -10.04
N LEU A 69 18.40 8.76 -10.77
CA LEU A 69 17.68 7.53 -10.41
C LEU A 69 18.08 7.01 -9.01
N ALA A 70 19.25 7.41 -8.52
CA ALA A 70 19.76 7.00 -7.21
C ALA A 70 18.99 7.61 -6.01
N GLN A 71 18.25 8.68 -6.20
CA GLN A 71 17.51 9.37 -5.11
C GLN A 71 16.02 9.43 -5.39
N ASP A 72 15.33 8.28 -5.38
CA ASP A 72 13.88 8.22 -5.59
C ASP A 72 13.40 8.84 -6.92
N GLY A 73 14.29 8.88 -7.90
CA GLY A 73 14.03 9.51 -9.19
C GLY A 73 12.80 8.94 -9.89
N ALA A 74 12.58 7.63 -9.83
CA ALA A 74 11.40 7.00 -10.42
C ALA A 74 10.09 7.50 -9.78
N PHE A 75 10.05 7.66 -8.45
CA PHE A 75 8.89 8.21 -7.75
C PHE A 75 8.65 9.67 -8.13
N ARG A 76 9.70 10.49 -8.09
CA ARG A 76 9.62 11.91 -8.43
C ARG A 76 9.20 12.13 -9.88
N LEU A 77 9.77 11.37 -10.83
CA LEU A 77 9.37 11.37 -12.23
C LEU A 77 7.89 11.02 -12.42
N THR A 78 7.42 10.00 -11.71
CA THR A 78 6.03 9.58 -11.79
C THR A 78 5.09 10.69 -11.34
N ILE A 79 5.38 11.34 -10.21
CA ILE A 79 4.55 12.45 -9.72
C ILE A 79 4.63 13.66 -10.65
N PHE A 80 5.82 14.00 -11.14
CA PHE A 80 6.02 15.10 -12.08
C PHE A 80 5.21 14.87 -13.36
N PHE A 81 5.35 13.69 -13.96
CA PHE A 81 4.61 13.31 -15.16
C PHE A 81 3.09 13.32 -14.94
N LEU A 82 2.61 12.76 -13.82
CA LEU A 82 1.19 12.78 -13.49
C LEU A 82 0.66 14.19 -13.27
N ARG A 83 1.44 15.04 -12.61
CA ARG A 83 1.07 16.45 -12.41
C ARG A 83 0.89 17.16 -13.75
N ASP A 84 1.85 17.02 -14.64
CA ASP A 84 1.81 17.68 -15.96
C ASP A 84 0.71 17.08 -16.84
N LEU A 85 0.55 15.74 -16.87
CA LEU A 85 -0.48 15.05 -17.65
C LEU A 85 -1.89 15.37 -17.17
N LEU A 86 -2.10 15.40 -15.85
CA LEU A 86 -3.43 15.58 -15.26
C LEU A 86 -3.75 17.03 -14.94
N SER A 87 -2.78 17.93 -15.04
CA SER A 87 -2.89 19.33 -14.62
C SER A 87 -3.44 19.47 -13.17
N VAL A 88 -3.03 18.55 -12.28
CA VAL A 88 -3.52 18.44 -10.90
C VAL A 88 -2.42 18.82 -9.92
N GLN A 89 -2.79 19.45 -8.82
CA GLN A 89 -1.84 19.82 -7.77
C GLN A 89 -1.12 18.58 -7.20
N ALA A 90 0.18 18.71 -6.93
CA ALA A 90 1.01 17.63 -6.38
C ALA A 90 0.44 17.06 -5.08
N LEU A 91 -0.14 17.89 -4.20
CA LEU A 91 -0.77 17.44 -2.96
C LEU A 91 -1.95 16.48 -3.22
N THR A 92 -2.74 16.75 -4.26
CA THR A 92 -3.87 15.87 -4.63
C THR A 92 -3.36 14.51 -5.12
N ILE A 93 -2.30 14.50 -5.91
CA ILE A 93 -1.66 13.25 -6.39
C ILE A 93 -1.11 12.45 -5.20
N LEU A 94 -0.38 13.11 -4.29
CA LEU A 94 0.15 12.47 -3.08
C LEU A 94 -0.97 11.91 -2.19
N SER A 95 -2.07 12.67 -2.04
CA SER A 95 -3.25 12.21 -1.28
C SER A 95 -3.90 10.98 -1.93
N ALA A 96 -4.02 10.98 -3.26
CA ALA A 96 -4.55 9.83 -4.01
C ALA A 96 -3.66 8.58 -3.84
N PHE A 97 -2.34 8.74 -3.93
CA PHE A 97 -1.42 7.63 -3.66
C PHE A 97 -1.50 7.13 -2.22
N GLY A 98 -1.52 8.02 -1.23
CA GLY A 98 -1.71 7.66 0.17
C GLY A 98 -3.01 6.88 0.40
N PHE A 99 -4.10 7.32 -0.22
CA PHE A 99 -5.39 6.64 -0.16
C PHE A 99 -5.34 5.25 -0.79
N ILE A 100 -4.88 5.16 -2.03
CA ILE A 100 -4.85 3.90 -2.79
C ILE A 100 -3.96 2.86 -2.10
N THR A 101 -2.76 3.26 -1.70
CA THR A 101 -1.79 2.33 -1.11
C THR A 101 -2.24 1.85 0.27
N SER A 102 -2.71 2.73 1.13
CA SER A 102 -3.20 2.36 2.46
C SER A 102 -4.48 1.51 2.39
N THR A 103 -5.41 1.84 1.48
CA THR A 103 -6.59 1.01 1.22
C THR A 103 -6.20 -0.37 0.71
N ALA A 104 -5.29 -0.44 -0.27
CA ALA A 104 -4.85 -1.72 -0.83
C ALA A 104 -4.16 -2.60 0.21
N ILE A 105 -3.25 -2.04 1.02
CA ILE A 105 -2.54 -2.83 2.04
C ILE A 105 -3.49 -3.31 3.13
N ALA A 106 -4.43 -2.48 3.60
CA ALA A 106 -5.43 -2.88 4.56
C ALA A 106 -6.31 -4.02 4.01
N TYR A 107 -6.74 -3.92 2.76
CA TYR A 107 -7.52 -4.95 2.09
C TYR A 107 -6.75 -6.27 1.96
N ILE A 108 -5.47 -6.21 1.55
CA ILE A 108 -4.61 -7.39 1.45
C ILE A 108 -4.49 -8.09 2.81
N PHE A 109 -4.20 -7.34 3.87
CA PHE A 109 -4.08 -7.91 5.22
C PHE A 109 -5.40 -8.54 5.69
N LEU A 110 -6.51 -7.83 5.57
CA LEU A 110 -7.81 -8.33 6.00
C LEU A 110 -8.24 -9.59 5.23
N THR A 111 -8.03 -9.62 3.91
CA THR A 111 -8.41 -10.77 3.08
C THR A 111 -7.44 -11.95 3.15
N SER A 112 -6.21 -11.74 3.62
CA SER A 112 -5.25 -12.83 3.84
C SER A 112 -5.58 -13.70 5.05
N ILE A 113 -6.46 -13.23 5.94
CA ILE A 113 -6.92 -13.99 7.11
C ILE A 113 -8.00 -14.98 6.68
N LYS A 114 -7.63 -16.26 6.58
CA LYS A 114 -8.50 -17.32 6.04
C LYS A 114 -9.61 -17.78 6.99
N SER A 115 -9.62 -17.36 8.25
CA SER A 115 -10.56 -17.82 9.28
C SER A 115 -11.26 -16.65 9.94
N GLU A 116 -12.59 -16.61 9.82
CA GLU A 116 -13.43 -15.59 10.45
C GLU A 116 -13.25 -15.53 11.98
N LYS A 117 -13.11 -16.69 12.62
CA LYS A 117 -12.85 -16.76 14.07
C LYS A 117 -11.51 -16.12 14.43
N ARG A 118 -10.46 -16.35 13.64
CA ARG A 118 -9.15 -15.74 13.85
C ARG A 118 -9.18 -14.23 13.65
N LEU A 119 -10.01 -13.75 12.73
CA LEU A 119 -10.15 -12.32 12.50
C LEU A 119 -10.63 -11.59 13.75
N ILE A 120 -11.68 -12.09 14.43
CA ILE A 120 -12.24 -11.45 15.63
C ILE A 120 -11.14 -11.25 16.69
N TYR A 121 -10.27 -12.26 16.87
CA TYR A 121 -9.15 -12.15 17.80
C TYR A 121 -8.00 -11.27 17.29
N LEU A 122 -7.82 -11.18 15.98
CA LEU A 122 -6.77 -10.37 15.37
C LEU A 122 -7.20 -8.91 15.12
N LEU A 123 -8.49 -8.62 15.14
CA LEU A 123 -9.01 -7.26 14.92
C LEU A 123 -8.38 -6.20 15.84
N PRO A 124 -8.25 -6.41 17.16
CA PRO A 124 -7.56 -5.45 18.03
C PRO A 124 -6.09 -5.28 17.65
N LEU A 125 -5.40 -6.37 17.31
CA LEU A 125 -3.99 -6.32 16.89
C LEU A 125 -3.84 -5.58 15.57
N LEU A 126 -4.72 -5.84 14.59
CA LEU A 126 -4.74 -5.13 13.32
C LEU A 126 -5.04 -3.64 13.51
N ALA A 127 -6.00 -3.31 14.38
CA ALA A 127 -6.28 -1.92 14.72
C ALA A 127 -5.04 -1.24 15.35
N MET A 128 -4.35 -1.91 16.27
CA MET A 128 -3.10 -1.39 16.83
C MET A 128 -2.03 -1.17 15.76
N VAL A 129 -1.85 -2.12 14.83
CA VAL A 129 -0.88 -2.01 13.73
C VAL A 129 -1.25 -0.85 12.80
N PHE A 130 -2.50 -0.79 12.32
CA PHE A 130 -2.94 0.24 11.39
C PHE A 130 -3.03 1.64 11.99
N LEU A 131 -3.38 1.76 13.27
CA LEU A 131 -3.40 3.03 13.99
C LEU A 131 -2.03 3.39 14.59
N SER A 132 -1.03 2.53 14.45
CA SER A 132 0.31 2.82 14.97
C SER A 132 0.93 4.04 14.27
N PRO A 133 1.73 4.84 14.98
CA PRO A 133 2.47 5.93 14.36
C PRO A 133 3.34 5.47 13.19
N VAL A 134 3.87 4.24 13.25
CA VAL A 134 4.69 3.66 12.16
C VAL A 134 3.90 3.50 10.87
N ALA A 135 2.68 2.95 10.95
CA ALA A 135 1.83 2.81 9.77
C ALA A 135 1.37 4.17 9.24
N GLN A 136 1.06 5.11 10.12
CA GLN A 136 0.71 6.46 9.73
C GLN A 136 1.87 7.15 9.00
N VAL A 137 3.09 7.09 9.54
CA VAL A 137 4.29 7.64 8.89
C VAL A 137 4.54 6.97 7.54
N LEU A 138 4.40 5.64 7.45
CA LEU A 138 4.63 4.89 6.22
C LEU A 138 3.72 5.35 5.07
N PHE A 139 2.45 5.60 5.36
CA PHE A 139 1.44 5.88 4.33
C PHE A 139 1.10 7.36 4.17
N SER A 140 1.43 8.21 5.13
CA SER A 140 1.18 9.65 5.04
C SER A 140 2.45 10.49 4.86
N SER A 141 3.49 10.24 5.64
CA SER A 141 4.73 11.01 5.55
C SER A 141 5.71 10.42 4.53
N ASN A 142 5.89 9.09 4.52
CA ASN A 142 6.83 8.41 3.64
C ASN A 142 6.07 7.63 2.54
N ILE A 143 5.30 8.34 1.72
CA ILE A 143 4.37 7.78 0.72
C ILE A 143 5.09 6.83 -0.24
N ARG A 144 6.32 7.14 -0.69
CA ARG A 144 7.10 6.28 -1.59
C ARG A 144 7.40 4.91 -1.00
N SER A 145 7.72 4.84 0.31
CA SER A 145 7.90 3.56 1.01
C SER A 145 6.57 2.80 1.10
N GLY A 146 5.48 3.51 1.35
CA GLY A 146 4.12 2.95 1.36
C GLY A 146 3.74 2.34 0.00
N ILE A 147 4.01 3.05 -1.10
CA ILE A 147 3.79 2.56 -2.48
C ILE A 147 4.65 1.32 -2.73
N ALA A 148 5.95 1.40 -2.46
CA ALA A 148 6.88 0.30 -2.69
C ALA A 148 6.49 -0.94 -1.89
N PHE A 149 6.14 -0.78 -0.61
CA PHE A 149 5.67 -1.86 0.25
C PHE A 149 4.36 -2.48 -0.26
N THR A 150 3.41 -1.66 -0.71
CA THR A 150 2.14 -2.15 -1.26
C THR A 150 2.36 -2.98 -2.53
N ILE A 151 3.23 -2.52 -3.44
CA ILE A 151 3.60 -3.25 -4.65
C ILE A 151 4.26 -4.58 -4.30
N LEU A 152 5.17 -4.60 -3.33
CA LEU A 152 5.80 -5.81 -2.82
C LEU A 152 4.74 -6.80 -2.30
N MET A 153 3.80 -6.34 -1.47
CA MET A 153 2.75 -7.17 -0.89
C MET A 153 1.78 -7.72 -1.95
N ILE A 154 1.44 -6.95 -2.98
CA ILE A 154 0.67 -7.45 -4.13
C ILE A 154 1.44 -8.57 -4.83
N GLY A 155 2.74 -8.36 -5.09
CA GLY A 155 3.61 -9.37 -5.69
C GLY A 155 3.65 -10.67 -4.89
N ILE A 156 3.79 -10.59 -3.57
CA ILE A 156 3.83 -11.76 -2.67
C ILE A 156 2.48 -12.48 -2.65
N THR A 157 1.37 -11.73 -2.54
CA THR A 157 0.05 -12.29 -2.23
C THR A 157 -0.67 -12.83 -3.45
N TYR A 158 -0.62 -12.13 -4.58
CA TYR A 158 -1.48 -12.42 -5.73
C TYR A 158 -0.74 -12.93 -6.95
N LEU A 159 0.58 -12.74 -7.05
CA LEU A 159 1.32 -13.06 -8.26
C LEU A 159 2.22 -14.29 -8.08
N LYS A 160 2.53 -14.95 -9.22
CA LYS A 160 3.44 -16.11 -9.28
C LYS A 160 4.37 -15.95 -10.48
N GLY A 161 5.55 -16.59 -10.42
CA GLY A 161 6.50 -16.61 -11.53
C GLY A 161 7.02 -15.23 -11.92
N LEU A 162 7.17 -14.98 -13.22
CA LEU A 162 7.76 -13.75 -13.78
C LEU A 162 7.04 -12.45 -13.35
N PRO A 163 5.69 -12.36 -13.35
CA PRO A 163 5.01 -11.17 -12.87
C PRO A 163 5.37 -10.81 -11.42
N ARG A 164 5.55 -11.79 -10.54
CA ARG A 164 5.99 -11.55 -9.16
C ARG A 164 7.38 -10.90 -9.13
N LEU A 165 8.32 -11.41 -9.92
CA LEU A 165 9.67 -10.85 -9.99
C LEU A 165 9.67 -9.41 -10.54
N ALA A 166 8.81 -9.13 -11.52
CA ALA A 166 8.63 -7.78 -12.04
C ALA A 166 8.13 -6.81 -10.94
N PHE A 167 7.18 -7.23 -10.11
CA PHE A 167 6.69 -6.42 -8.99
C PHE A 167 7.76 -6.24 -7.90
N PHE A 168 8.61 -7.22 -7.66
CA PHE A 168 9.75 -7.10 -6.75
C PHE A 168 10.76 -6.08 -7.28
N GLY A 169 11.10 -6.15 -8.58
CA GLY A 169 11.96 -5.16 -9.23
C GLY A 169 11.37 -3.75 -9.15
N LEU A 170 10.08 -3.59 -9.49
CA LEU A 170 9.39 -2.31 -9.44
C LEU A 170 9.37 -1.72 -8.02
N SER A 171 9.05 -2.53 -7.01
CA SER A 171 9.09 -2.12 -5.61
C SER A 171 10.49 -1.61 -5.20
N SER A 172 11.55 -2.32 -5.61
CA SER A 172 12.94 -1.96 -5.32
C SER A 172 13.39 -0.68 -6.04
N ILE A 173 12.92 -0.45 -7.27
CA ILE A 173 13.21 0.77 -8.03
C ILE A 173 12.52 1.99 -7.42
N ILE A 174 11.28 1.83 -6.95
CA ILE A 174 10.54 2.92 -6.27
C ILE A 174 11.21 3.26 -4.94
N HIS A 175 11.69 2.26 -4.20
CA HIS A 175 12.37 2.48 -2.93
C HIS A 175 13.37 1.39 -2.59
N PHE A 176 14.64 1.74 -2.57
CA PHE A 176 15.76 0.80 -2.34
C PHE A 176 15.67 0.02 -1.02
N SER A 177 15.01 0.56 -0.01
CA SER A 177 14.82 -0.15 1.27
C SER A 177 14.00 -1.44 1.13
N MET A 178 13.36 -1.67 -0.01
CA MET A 178 12.64 -2.92 -0.29
C MET A 178 13.56 -4.07 -0.70
N ILE A 179 14.79 -3.82 -1.13
CA ILE A 179 15.75 -4.85 -1.54
C ILE A 179 15.99 -5.92 -0.47
N PRO A 180 16.23 -5.57 0.81
CA PRO A 180 16.39 -6.57 1.86
C PRO A 180 15.16 -7.46 2.04
N PHE A 181 13.96 -6.91 1.94
CA PHE A 181 12.71 -7.67 2.07
C PHE A 181 12.51 -8.64 0.90
N VAL A 182 12.82 -8.21 -0.33
CA VAL A 182 12.83 -9.06 -1.52
C VAL A 182 13.86 -10.17 -1.35
N GLY A 183 15.07 -9.85 -0.92
CA GLY A 183 16.13 -10.82 -0.66
C GLY A 183 15.73 -11.88 0.37
N LEU A 184 15.18 -11.45 1.51
CA LEU A 184 14.66 -12.37 2.53
C LEU A 184 13.55 -13.28 1.98
N TYR A 185 12.60 -12.72 1.23
CA TYR A 185 11.53 -13.51 0.62
C TYR A 185 12.09 -14.58 -0.33
N ILE A 186 13.05 -14.23 -1.18
CA ILE A 186 13.69 -15.17 -2.11
C ILE A 186 14.43 -16.28 -1.34
N LEU A 187 15.19 -15.92 -0.31
CA LEU A 187 15.91 -16.90 0.52
C LEU A 187 14.95 -17.89 1.20
N PHE A 188 13.86 -17.42 1.79
CA PHE A 188 12.84 -18.30 2.38
C PHE A 188 12.17 -19.19 1.34
N HIS A 189 11.96 -18.70 0.13
CA HIS A 189 11.32 -19.46 -0.93
C HIS A 189 12.23 -20.55 -1.50
N ILE A 190 13.51 -20.25 -1.63
CA ILE A 190 14.55 -21.21 -2.03
C ILE A 190 14.68 -22.32 -0.98
N LYS A 191 14.82 -21.96 0.31
CA LYS A 191 14.94 -22.93 1.41
C LYS A 191 13.79 -23.94 1.39
N ASN A 192 12.54 -23.48 1.22
CA ASN A 192 11.37 -24.37 1.22
C ASN A 192 11.24 -25.26 -0.04
N ARG A 193 12.08 -25.08 -1.07
CA ARG A 193 12.13 -25.97 -2.23
C ARG A 193 13.14 -27.11 -2.07
N PHE A 194 14.10 -26.94 -1.17
CA PHE A 194 15.16 -27.92 -0.93
C PHE A 194 15.02 -28.67 0.40
N SER A 195 13.97 -28.39 1.18
CA SER A 195 13.53 -29.16 2.35
C SER A 195 12.33 -30.03 2.00
#